data_685c74900c191901bc35fdbc159a0323
#
_entry.id   685c74900c191901bc35fdbc159a0323
#
_cell.length_a   1.000
_cell.length_b   1.000
_cell.length_c   1.000
_cell.angle_alpha   90.00
_cell.angle_beta   90.00
_cell.angle_gamma   90.00
#
_symmetry.space_group_name_H-M   'P 1'
#
loop_
_entity.id
_entity.type
_entity.pdbx_description
1 polymer ?
#
loop_
_entity_poly.entity_id
_entity_poly.type
_entity_poly.pdbx_seq_one_letter_code
_entity_poly.pdbx_strand_id
1 'polypeptide(L)'
;MKPVHLFIAVLLVCAVFCGTALGWNPVTVTDDSGFESIIESQPETIVSLAPTNTEIIFALGLGDKVVGVTEYCNYPEETLTKQTVGGYSTINVEKIVAANPDIIFANPKNGQENIDYLRRLGYSVIVIQSDSVNGTYDAIQMVGTCTGTTAEANSIVSDMKTRIDAISEKLEGVTDKPTVMHAMSIEPYWVSGSSTFQNELITLAGGTNAFADVEGWGVVTLEKLLTTDPQIILVDSGSKMGTTGENTLQKSFFTDQRLSSLTAVRNTDVYVMNSDTFDRGGPRIVESLEQLAQILHPEIFGNYAEPISSASSPGFSVIPVISGIIGGLFIYRRK
;
A
#
# COMPACT_ATOMS: atom_id res chain seq x y z
N MET A 1 41.69 20.57 52.66
CA MET A 1 40.30 20.71 52.17
C MET A 1 39.78 19.29 51.98
N LYS A 2 38.66 19.00 52.63
CA LYS A 2 38.21 17.64 52.97
C LYS A 2 37.54 16.96 51.75
N PRO A 3 37.70 15.63 51.53
CA PRO A 3 37.20 14.89 50.38
C PRO A 3 35.64 14.76 50.31
N VAL A 4 34.91 15.36 51.28
CA VAL A 4 33.47 15.29 51.36
C VAL A 4 32.74 16.04 50.22
N HIS A 5 33.34 17.12 49.71
CA HIS A 5 32.70 17.90 48.63
C HIS A 5 32.80 17.24 47.26
N LEU A 6 33.79 16.33 47.05
CA LEU A 6 33.94 15.58 45.82
C LEU A 6 32.91 14.46 45.68
N PHE A 7 32.50 13.84 46.83
CA PHE A 7 31.48 12.79 46.84
C PHE A 7 30.06 13.31 46.57
N ILE A 8 29.76 14.53 47.02
CA ILE A 8 28.43 15.16 46.79
C ILE A 8 28.29 15.57 45.31
N ALA A 9 29.34 16.04 44.65
CA ALA A 9 29.33 16.42 43.25
C ALA A 9 29.15 15.19 42.31
N VAL A 10 29.74 14.03 42.66
CA VAL A 10 29.59 12.79 41.88
C VAL A 10 28.18 12.19 42.06
N LEU A 11 27.56 12.29 43.25
CA LEU A 11 26.18 11.86 43.45
C LEU A 11 25.15 12.74 42.76
N LEU A 12 25.41 14.05 42.59
CA LEU A 12 24.53 14.97 41.90
C LEU A 12 24.59 14.81 40.38
N VAL A 13 25.75 14.39 39.80
CA VAL A 13 25.90 14.12 38.39
C VAL A 13 25.25 12.78 37.99
N CYS A 14 25.21 11.78 38.87
CA CYS A 14 24.49 10.53 38.62
C CYS A 14 22.96 10.66 38.70
N ALA A 15 22.41 11.67 39.39
CA ALA A 15 20.97 11.88 39.53
C ALA A 15 20.33 12.55 38.29
N VAL A 16 21.12 13.12 37.35
CA VAL A 16 20.60 13.82 36.19
C VAL A 16 20.42 12.89 34.98
N PHE A 17 20.92 11.64 35.02
CA PHE A 17 20.75 10.63 33.97
C PHE A 17 19.70 9.56 34.30
N CYS A 18 18.84 9.78 35.31
CA CYS A 18 17.62 9.03 35.41
C CYS A 18 16.63 9.64 34.42
N GLY A 19 16.88 9.42 33.13
CA GLY A 19 15.88 9.62 32.11
C GLY A 19 14.67 8.79 32.55
N THR A 20 13.53 9.46 32.80
CA THR A 20 12.25 8.81 32.97
C THR A 20 12.08 7.93 31.74
N ALA A 21 12.33 6.63 31.86
CA ALA A 21 11.72 5.66 30.99
C ALA A 21 10.22 5.94 31.15
N LEU A 22 9.63 6.63 30.19
CA LEU A 22 8.18 6.75 30.08
C LEU A 22 7.71 5.31 29.94
N GLY A 23 7.30 4.70 31.06
CA GLY A 23 6.79 3.34 31.07
C GLY A 23 5.58 3.26 30.15
N TRP A 24 5.41 2.11 29.49
CA TRP A 24 4.19 1.83 28.74
C TRP A 24 2.96 2.02 29.63
N ASN A 25 1.98 2.77 29.15
CA ASN A 25 0.66 2.81 29.77
C ASN A 25 -0.24 1.85 29.00
N PRO A 26 -0.98 0.95 29.68
CA PRO A 26 -1.94 0.09 29.00
C PRO A 26 -2.88 0.90 28.11
N VAL A 27 -3.09 0.44 26.88
CA VAL A 27 -4.00 1.06 25.92
C VAL A 27 -5.16 0.13 25.62
N THR A 28 -6.37 0.69 25.57
CA THR A 28 -7.57 -0.03 25.15
C THR A 28 -7.86 0.37 23.71
N VAL A 29 -8.05 -0.61 22.84
CA VAL A 29 -8.40 -0.41 21.44
C VAL A 29 -9.63 -1.25 21.07
N THR A 30 -10.52 -0.67 20.29
CA THR A 30 -11.61 -1.42 19.64
C THR A 30 -11.20 -1.61 18.17
N ASP A 31 -11.08 -2.86 17.74
CA ASP A 31 -10.65 -3.20 16.39
C ASP A 31 -11.81 -3.16 15.37
N ASP A 32 -11.49 -3.38 14.10
CA ASP A 32 -12.49 -3.31 13.01
C ASP A 32 -13.54 -4.45 13.06
N SER A 33 -13.34 -5.47 13.90
CA SER A 33 -14.37 -6.48 14.21
C SER A 33 -15.31 -6.06 15.36
N GLY A 34 -15.06 -4.88 15.99
CA GLY A 34 -15.77 -4.40 17.16
C GLY A 34 -15.31 -5.05 18.47
N PHE A 35 -14.20 -5.80 18.45
CA PHE A 35 -13.65 -6.43 19.62
C PHE A 35 -12.74 -5.47 20.38
N GLU A 36 -12.96 -5.34 21.71
CA GLU A 36 -12.14 -4.53 22.59
C GLU A 36 -10.96 -5.35 23.15
N SER A 37 -9.75 -4.83 22.99
CA SER A 37 -8.51 -5.42 23.50
C SER A 37 -7.77 -4.43 24.39
N ILE A 38 -7.15 -4.93 25.46
CA ILE A 38 -6.24 -4.14 26.31
C ILE A 38 -4.81 -4.62 26.03
N ILE A 39 -3.95 -3.70 25.61
CA ILE A 39 -2.53 -3.96 25.39
C ILE A 39 -1.78 -3.52 26.67
N GLU A 40 -1.49 -4.47 27.55
CA GLU A 40 -0.94 -4.24 28.89
C GLU A 40 0.53 -3.78 28.87
N SER A 41 1.29 -4.21 27.88
CA SER A 41 2.70 -3.88 27.69
C SER A 41 3.02 -3.58 26.23
N GLN A 42 4.06 -2.78 26.00
CA GLN A 42 4.51 -2.51 24.63
C GLN A 42 4.97 -3.81 23.97
N PRO A 43 4.39 -4.19 22.82
CA PRO A 43 4.75 -5.43 22.12
C PRO A 43 6.21 -5.42 21.63
N GLU A 44 6.92 -6.53 21.86
CA GLU A 44 8.27 -6.76 21.36
C GLU A 44 8.29 -7.78 20.22
N THR A 45 7.24 -8.60 20.11
CA THR A 45 7.12 -9.61 19.03
C THR A 45 5.76 -9.49 18.36
N ILE A 46 5.77 -9.39 17.02
CA ILE A 46 4.60 -9.12 16.19
C ILE A 46 4.43 -10.22 15.15
N VAL A 47 3.21 -10.75 15.01
CA VAL A 47 2.81 -11.53 13.84
C VAL A 47 1.85 -10.72 13.00
N SER A 48 2.11 -10.66 11.68
CA SER A 48 1.26 -9.97 10.71
C SER A 48 0.61 -10.97 9.75
N LEU A 49 -0.72 -11.00 9.73
CA LEU A 49 -1.50 -11.96 8.96
C LEU A 49 -2.08 -11.39 7.65
N ALA A 50 -1.63 -10.20 7.24
CA ALA A 50 -2.03 -9.58 5.98
C ALA A 50 -0.90 -8.74 5.40
N PRO A 51 -0.75 -8.66 4.06
CA PRO A 51 0.24 -7.79 3.41
C PRO A 51 0.10 -6.32 3.83
N THR A 52 -1.11 -5.78 3.83
CA THR A 52 -1.40 -4.41 4.29
C THR A 52 -0.86 -4.14 5.69
N ASN A 53 -1.16 -5.03 6.64
CA ASN A 53 -0.69 -4.89 8.02
C ASN A 53 0.84 -4.93 8.09
N THR A 54 1.46 -5.82 7.32
CA THR A 54 2.92 -5.93 7.24
C THR A 54 3.55 -4.62 6.75
N GLU A 55 3.01 -4.05 5.68
CA GLU A 55 3.50 -2.77 5.14
C GLU A 55 3.38 -1.64 6.16
N ILE A 56 2.26 -1.55 6.88
CA ILE A 56 2.06 -0.55 7.95
C ILE A 56 3.09 -0.74 9.07
N ILE A 57 3.28 -1.98 9.56
CA ILE A 57 4.22 -2.28 10.65
C ILE A 57 5.65 -1.90 10.24
N PHE A 58 6.08 -2.22 9.02
CA PHE A 58 7.41 -1.84 8.53
C PHE A 58 7.54 -0.34 8.33
N ALA A 59 6.51 0.34 7.83
CA ALA A 59 6.51 1.80 7.68
C ALA A 59 6.63 2.53 9.02
N LEU A 60 6.12 1.93 10.10
CA LEU A 60 6.28 2.42 11.48
C LEU A 60 7.64 2.10 12.10
N GLY A 61 8.58 1.49 11.35
CA GLY A 61 9.91 1.14 11.83
C GLY A 61 9.96 -0.08 12.74
N LEU A 62 8.94 -0.93 12.71
CA LEU A 62 8.81 -2.09 13.60
C LEU A 62 9.21 -3.42 12.93
N GLY A 63 9.87 -3.38 11.77
CA GLY A 63 10.25 -4.56 11.01
C GLY A 63 11.06 -5.57 11.81
N ASP A 64 11.97 -5.12 12.68
CA ASP A 64 12.78 -6.01 13.53
C ASP A 64 11.94 -6.80 14.54
N LYS A 65 10.78 -6.26 14.95
CA LYS A 65 9.86 -6.92 15.87
C LYS A 65 8.96 -7.97 15.18
N VAL A 66 8.92 -8.01 13.85
CA VAL A 66 8.11 -8.96 13.09
C VAL A 66 8.75 -10.34 13.12
N VAL A 67 8.09 -11.30 13.76
CA VAL A 67 8.53 -12.71 13.90
C VAL A 67 7.77 -13.67 12.98
N GLY A 68 6.67 -13.23 12.35
CA GLY A 68 5.91 -14.06 11.41
C GLY A 68 5.03 -13.24 10.48
N VAL A 69 4.95 -13.68 9.21
CA VAL A 69 4.16 -13.05 8.15
C VAL A 69 3.44 -14.11 7.32
N THR A 70 2.46 -13.73 6.49
CA THR A 70 1.88 -14.63 5.49
C THR A 70 2.76 -14.74 4.25
N GLU A 71 2.55 -15.78 3.43
CA GLU A 71 3.28 -16.00 2.18
C GLU A 71 3.09 -14.90 1.11
N TYR A 72 2.08 -14.03 1.29
CA TYR A 72 1.77 -12.91 0.40
C TYR A 72 2.40 -11.58 0.85
N CYS A 73 3.08 -11.55 2.01
CA CYS A 73 3.79 -10.38 2.50
C CYS A 73 5.15 -10.29 1.78
N ASN A 74 5.25 -9.41 0.80
CA ASN A 74 6.39 -9.27 -0.11
C ASN A 74 7.04 -7.87 -0.08
N TYR A 75 6.54 -6.98 0.77
CA TYR A 75 7.08 -5.62 0.90
C TYR A 75 7.14 -5.18 2.37
N PRO A 76 8.25 -4.52 2.78
CA PRO A 76 9.51 -4.37 2.02
C PRO A 76 10.24 -5.72 1.82
N GLU A 77 11.33 -5.75 1.06
CA GLU A 77 12.07 -6.98 0.73
C GLU A 77 12.51 -7.78 1.96
N GLU A 78 12.74 -7.11 3.09
CA GLU A 78 13.07 -7.73 4.37
C GLU A 78 12.00 -8.73 4.85
N THR A 79 10.74 -8.57 4.45
CA THR A 79 9.65 -9.50 4.79
C THR A 79 9.92 -10.91 4.29
N LEU A 80 10.67 -11.05 3.18
CA LEU A 80 11.01 -12.36 2.59
C LEU A 80 11.94 -13.19 3.49
N THR A 81 12.56 -12.55 4.49
CA THR A 81 13.42 -13.21 5.48
C THR A 81 12.66 -13.67 6.73
N LYS A 82 11.40 -13.24 6.89
CA LYS A 82 10.59 -13.55 8.07
C LYS A 82 9.96 -14.93 7.96
N GLN A 83 9.66 -15.53 9.11
CA GLN A 83 9.00 -16.83 9.15
C GLN A 83 7.60 -16.76 8.52
N THR A 84 7.29 -17.67 7.60
CA THR A 84 5.95 -17.77 7.01
C THR A 84 5.03 -18.59 7.93
N VAL A 85 3.91 -17.96 8.33
CA VAL A 85 2.89 -18.55 9.22
C VAL A 85 1.61 -18.96 8.49
N GLY A 86 1.70 -19.23 7.19
CA GLY A 86 0.60 -19.69 6.33
C GLY A 86 0.20 -18.67 5.27
N GLY A 87 -0.88 -18.95 4.56
CA GLY A 87 -1.46 -18.04 3.55
C GLY A 87 -2.38 -16.99 4.15
N TYR A 88 -2.91 -16.12 3.30
CA TYR A 88 -3.79 -15.02 3.72
C TYR A 88 -5.15 -15.52 4.27
N SER A 89 -5.78 -16.47 3.57
CA SER A 89 -7.04 -17.09 4.02
C SER A 89 -6.83 -18.46 4.70
N THR A 90 -5.60 -18.96 4.72
CA THR A 90 -5.22 -20.27 5.23
C THR A 90 -4.04 -20.15 6.19
N ILE A 91 -4.24 -19.36 7.25
CA ILE A 91 -3.22 -19.17 8.29
C ILE A 91 -2.92 -20.48 9.02
N ASN A 92 -1.69 -20.65 9.47
CA ASN A 92 -1.27 -21.81 10.27
C ASN A 92 -1.18 -21.41 11.74
N VAL A 93 -2.23 -21.73 12.50
CA VAL A 93 -2.33 -21.38 13.93
C VAL A 93 -1.19 -21.98 14.75
N GLU A 94 -0.74 -23.23 14.43
CA GLU A 94 0.34 -23.87 15.16
C GLU A 94 1.66 -23.10 15.00
N LYS A 95 1.96 -22.61 13.79
CA LYS A 95 3.15 -21.78 13.54
C LYS A 95 3.04 -20.42 14.23
N ILE A 96 1.85 -19.81 14.28
CA ILE A 96 1.61 -18.55 14.99
C ILE A 96 1.88 -18.74 16.48
N VAL A 97 1.31 -19.81 17.08
CA VAL A 97 1.52 -20.16 18.49
C VAL A 97 3.00 -20.46 18.78
N ALA A 98 3.68 -21.17 17.89
CA ALA A 98 5.11 -21.46 18.03
C ALA A 98 6.00 -20.20 17.96
N ALA A 99 5.58 -19.18 17.22
CA ALA A 99 6.26 -17.88 17.16
C ALA A 99 6.07 -17.06 18.44
N ASN A 100 5.09 -17.40 19.29
CA ASN A 100 4.76 -16.80 20.57
C ASN A 100 4.76 -15.25 20.53
N PRO A 101 3.92 -14.62 19.67
CA PRO A 101 3.88 -13.16 19.55
C PRO A 101 3.19 -12.50 20.75
N ASP A 102 3.62 -11.27 21.07
CA ASP A 102 2.92 -10.41 22.03
C ASP A 102 1.62 -9.85 21.44
N ILE A 103 1.63 -9.60 20.11
CA ILE A 103 0.47 -9.08 19.40
C ILE A 103 0.39 -9.68 17.99
N ILE A 104 -0.84 -9.87 17.53
CA ILE A 104 -1.17 -10.37 16.17
C ILE A 104 -2.04 -9.35 15.47
N PHE A 105 -1.59 -8.84 14.34
CA PHE A 105 -2.41 -8.03 13.44
C PHE A 105 -3.03 -8.91 12.37
N ALA A 106 -4.34 -9.08 12.47
CA ALA A 106 -5.14 -9.95 11.60
C ALA A 106 -5.96 -9.12 10.60
N ASN A 107 -6.60 -9.82 9.65
CA ASN A 107 -7.58 -9.26 8.72
C ASN A 107 -8.82 -10.18 8.71
N PRO A 108 -10.03 -9.69 8.45
CA PRO A 108 -11.24 -10.52 8.41
C PRO A 108 -11.12 -11.75 7.48
N LYS A 109 -10.32 -11.67 6.42
CA LYS A 109 -10.06 -12.79 5.47
C LYS A 109 -9.25 -13.94 6.07
N ASN A 110 -8.63 -13.77 7.25
CA ASN A 110 -7.96 -14.87 7.95
C ASN A 110 -8.95 -15.89 8.56
N GLY A 111 -10.25 -15.55 8.54
CA GLY A 111 -11.35 -16.39 9.04
C GLY A 111 -11.65 -16.14 10.51
N GLN A 112 -12.92 -15.80 10.80
CA GLN A 112 -13.38 -15.46 12.15
C GLN A 112 -13.09 -16.56 13.17
N GLU A 113 -13.25 -17.85 12.78
CA GLU A 113 -12.98 -18.98 13.65
C GLU A 113 -11.53 -19.03 14.12
N ASN A 114 -10.58 -18.77 13.22
CA ASN A 114 -9.15 -18.73 13.54
C ASN A 114 -8.82 -17.56 14.47
N ILE A 115 -9.39 -16.38 14.19
CA ILE A 115 -9.21 -15.17 15.00
C ILE A 115 -9.71 -15.42 16.42
N ASP A 116 -10.92 -15.95 16.56
CA ASP A 116 -11.50 -16.26 17.87
C ASP A 116 -10.75 -17.36 18.60
N TYR A 117 -10.18 -18.33 17.86
CA TYR A 117 -9.36 -19.37 18.47
C TYR A 117 -8.07 -18.81 19.05
N LEU A 118 -7.36 -17.93 18.32
CA LEU A 118 -6.17 -17.25 18.83
C LEU A 118 -6.47 -16.39 20.06
N ARG A 119 -7.60 -15.66 20.06
CA ARG A 119 -8.07 -14.88 21.22
C ARG A 119 -8.35 -15.78 22.43
N ARG A 120 -9.01 -16.95 22.24
CA ARG A 120 -9.24 -17.93 23.32
C ARG A 120 -7.95 -18.53 23.87
N LEU A 121 -6.88 -18.59 23.11
CA LEU A 121 -5.55 -18.98 23.57
C LEU A 121 -4.84 -17.87 24.35
N GLY A 122 -5.44 -16.69 24.46
CA GLY A 122 -4.92 -15.56 25.23
C GLY A 122 -4.05 -14.59 24.45
N TYR A 123 -3.98 -14.71 23.11
CA TYR A 123 -3.24 -13.76 22.28
C TYR A 123 -4.02 -12.45 22.08
N SER A 124 -3.30 -11.32 22.09
CA SER A 124 -3.83 -10.03 21.65
C SER A 124 -3.95 -10.03 20.13
N VAL A 125 -5.17 -10.18 19.60
CA VAL A 125 -5.45 -10.20 18.16
C VAL A 125 -6.25 -8.97 17.78
N ILE A 126 -5.65 -8.10 16.97
CA ILE A 126 -6.25 -6.86 16.47
C ILE A 126 -6.61 -7.08 15.00
N VAL A 127 -7.89 -7.00 14.68
CA VAL A 127 -8.40 -7.11 13.31
C VAL A 127 -8.35 -5.75 12.64
N ILE A 128 -7.73 -5.68 11.46
CA ILE A 128 -7.61 -4.47 10.66
C ILE A 128 -8.26 -4.71 9.29
N GLN A 129 -9.16 -3.81 8.91
CA GLN A 129 -9.82 -3.77 7.61
C GLN A 129 -9.62 -2.37 7.01
N SER A 130 -8.85 -2.28 5.94
CA SER A 130 -8.49 -1.03 5.29
C SER A 130 -9.04 -1.00 3.85
N ASP A 131 -10.36 -0.75 3.73
CA ASP A 131 -11.10 -0.82 2.46
C ASP A 131 -11.43 0.57 1.90
N SER A 132 -10.80 1.62 2.44
CA SER A 132 -10.91 3.01 1.99
C SER A 132 -9.67 3.79 2.35
N VAL A 133 -9.48 4.98 1.76
CA VAL A 133 -8.37 5.87 2.13
C VAL A 133 -8.43 6.26 3.61
N ASN A 134 -9.61 6.59 4.13
CA ASN A 134 -9.78 6.87 5.55
C ASN A 134 -9.53 5.62 6.41
N GLY A 135 -10.02 4.46 6.00
CA GLY A 135 -9.74 3.19 6.67
C GLY A 135 -8.23 2.87 6.71
N THR A 136 -7.48 3.29 5.69
CA THR A 136 -6.01 3.18 5.70
C THR A 136 -5.38 4.08 6.77
N TYR A 137 -5.88 5.32 6.93
CA TYR A 137 -5.40 6.20 8.01
C TYR A 137 -5.69 5.63 9.39
N ASP A 138 -6.91 5.12 9.59
CA ASP A 138 -7.33 4.51 10.85
C ASP A 138 -6.51 3.26 11.17
N ALA A 139 -6.22 2.41 10.17
CA ALA A 139 -5.36 1.24 10.31
C ALA A 139 -3.93 1.61 10.75
N ILE A 140 -3.32 2.63 10.13
CA ILE A 140 -1.98 3.12 10.48
C ILE A 140 -1.99 3.64 11.94
N GLN A 141 -2.99 4.42 12.31
CA GLN A 141 -3.12 4.97 13.67
C GLN A 141 -3.38 3.88 14.71
N MET A 142 -4.19 2.86 14.38
CA MET A 142 -4.46 1.72 15.25
C MET A 142 -3.18 0.92 15.52
N VAL A 143 -2.40 0.57 14.49
CA VAL A 143 -1.10 -0.10 14.68
C VAL A 143 -0.17 0.76 15.50
N GLY A 144 -0.08 2.07 15.22
CA GLY A 144 0.72 3.02 15.99
C GLY A 144 0.35 3.08 17.47
N THR A 145 -0.95 3.05 17.76
CA THR A 145 -1.48 3.05 19.14
C THR A 145 -1.13 1.73 19.85
N CYS A 146 -1.35 0.59 19.19
CA CYS A 146 -1.07 -0.73 19.77
C CYS A 146 0.42 -0.97 20.03
N THR A 147 1.31 -0.27 19.33
CA THR A 147 2.76 -0.50 19.39
C THR A 147 3.57 0.62 20.04
N GLY A 148 2.90 1.75 20.36
CA GLY A 148 3.55 2.92 20.94
C GLY A 148 4.30 3.78 19.92
N THR A 149 3.97 3.67 18.63
CA THR A 149 4.55 4.46 17.53
C THR A 149 3.55 5.47 16.96
N THR A 150 2.75 6.09 17.84
CA THR A 150 1.69 7.02 17.45
C THR A 150 2.24 8.27 16.75
N ALA A 151 3.43 8.74 17.11
CA ALA A 151 4.05 9.89 16.46
C ALA A 151 4.41 9.60 14.99
N GLU A 152 5.00 8.44 14.73
CA GLU A 152 5.34 7.93 13.42
C GLU A 152 4.07 7.71 12.58
N ALA A 153 3.03 7.10 13.18
CA ALA A 153 1.74 6.90 12.53
C ALA A 153 1.10 8.23 12.09
N ASN A 154 1.10 9.23 12.97
CA ASN A 154 0.58 10.56 12.63
C ASN A 154 1.40 11.23 11.52
N SER A 155 2.72 11.06 11.51
CA SER A 155 3.59 11.59 10.46
C SER A 155 3.26 10.97 9.10
N ILE A 156 3.10 9.63 9.03
CA ILE A 156 2.74 8.91 7.80
C ILE A 156 1.37 9.38 7.30
N VAL A 157 0.37 9.42 8.17
CA VAL A 157 -0.99 9.86 7.79
C VAL A 157 -0.99 11.31 7.32
N SER A 158 -0.19 12.20 7.95
CA SER A 158 -0.06 13.60 7.53
C SER A 158 0.57 13.73 6.15
N ASP A 159 1.62 12.95 5.85
CA ASP A 159 2.25 12.92 4.52
C ASP A 159 1.25 12.43 3.47
N MET A 160 0.56 11.31 3.73
CA MET A 160 -0.46 10.78 2.82
C MET A 160 -1.55 11.80 2.51
N LYS A 161 -2.09 12.48 3.54
CA LYS A 161 -3.10 13.54 3.36
C LYS A 161 -2.56 14.68 2.51
N THR A 162 -1.36 15.18 2.79
CA THR A 162 -0.74 16.25 2.03
C THR A 162 -0.61 15.91 0.55
N ARG A 163 -0.22 14.67 0.23
CA ARG A 163 -0.07 14.20 -1.16
C ARG A 163 -1.42 14.07 -1.86
N ILE A 164 -2.45 13.57 -1.17
CA ILE A 164 -3.82 13.45 -1.72
C ILE A 164 -4.44 14.84 -1.91
N ASP A 165 -4.27 15.75 -0.97
CA ASP A 165 -4.75 17.14 -1.05
C ASP A 165 -4.12 17.85 -2.26
N ALA A 166 -2.81 17.64 -2.49
CA ALA A 166 -2.11 18.21 -3.64
C ALA A 166 -2.65 17.71 -5.00
N ILE A 167 -3.16 16.46 -5.07
CA ILE A 167 -3.86 15.95 -6.26
C ILE A 167 -5.21 16.68 -6.40
N SER A 168 -5.97 16.74 -5.32
CA SER A 168 -7.29 17.37 -5.30
C SER A 168 -7.22 18.85 -5.68
N GLU A 169 -6.24 19.61 -5.17
CA GLU A 169 -6.01 21.02 -5.50
C GLU A 169 -5.72 21.22 -7.00
N LYS A 170 -4.91 20.35 -7.60
CA LYS A 170 -4.61 20.44 -9.04
C LYS A 170 -5.82 20.08 -9.91
N LEU A 171 -6.73 19.27 -9.40
CA LEU A 171 -7.96 18.90 -10.09
C LEU A 171 -9.10 19.90 -9.87
N GLU A 172 -8.90 20.94 -9.05
CA GLU A 172 -9.91 21.96 -8.82
C GLU A 172 -10.28 22.67 -10.13
N GLY A 173 -11.56 22.68 -10.46
CA GLY A 173 -12.07 23.25 -11.71
C GLY A 173 -11.93 22.37 -12.94
N VAL A 174 -11.36 21.19 -12.84
CA VAL A 174 -11.32 20.20 -13.94
C VAL A 174 -12.71 19.58 -14.13
N THR A 175 -13.27 19.80 -15.30
CA THR A 175 -14.63 19.31 -15.65
C THR A 175 -14.60 18.06 -16.51
N ASP A 176 -13.50 17.82 -17.23
CA ASP A 176 -13.30 16.59 -18.01
C ASP A 176 -12.89 15.46 -17.07
N LYS A 177 -13.75 14.46 -16.92
CA LYS A 177 -13.56 13.30 -16.05
C LYS A 177 -13.62 12.03 -16.88
N PRO A 178 -12.46 11.48 -17.29
CA PRO A 178 -12.44 10.27 -18.09
C PRO A 178 -13.23 9.13 -17.45
N THR A 179 -13.95 8.35 -18.27
CA THR A 179 -14.63 7.13 -17.81
C THR A 179 -13.63 5.99 -17.74
N VAL A 180 -13.55 5.35 -16.56
CA VAL A 180 -12.53 4.36 -16.22
C VAL A 180 -13.19 3.03 -15.85
N MET A 181 -12.74 1.95 -16.46
CA MET A 181 -13.03 0.58 -16.03
C MET A 181 -11.82 0.04 -15.26
N HIS A 182 -12.05 -0.55 -14.10
CA HIS A 182 -11.06 -1.43 -13.48
C HIS A 182 -11.50 -2.89 -13.65
N ALA A 183 -10.61 -3.72 -14.21
CA ALA A 183 -10.88 -5.11 -14.56
C ALA A 183 -9.88 -6.08 -13.92
N MET A 184 -10.39 -7.10 -13.21
CA MET A 184 -9.59 -8.20 -12.67
C MET A 184 -9.53 -9.42 -13.60
N SER A 185 -10.47 -9.56 -14.54
CA SER A 185 -10.50 -10.64 -15.53
C SER A 185 -11.40 -10.27 -16.71
N ILE A 186 -11.24 -11.03 -17.80
CA ILE A 186 -12.11 -10.92 -19.01
C ILE A 186 -13.01 -12.13 -19.21
N GLU A 187 -12.82 -13.21 -18.45
CA GLU A 187 -13.65 -14.41 -18.56
C GLU A 187 -13.91 -14.98 -17.14
N PRO A 188 -14.98 -14.52 -16.49
CA PRO A 188 -15.92 -13.43 -16.86
C PRO A 188 -15.30 -12.04 -16.72
N TYR A 189 -15.95 -10.99 -17.29
CA TYR A 189 -15.53 -9.59 -17.08
C TYR A 189 -15.85 -9.18 -15.63
N TRP A 190 -14.86 -9.31 -14.74
CA TRP A 190 -14.98 -8.94 -13.34
C TRP A 190 -14.51 -7.51 -13.14
N VAL A 191 -15.37 -6.65 -12.63
CA VAL A 191 -15.11 -5.21 -12.48
C VAL A 191 -15.31 -4.73 -11.06
N SER A 192 -14.61 -3.66 -10.69
CA SER A 192 -14.91 -2.90 -9.48
C SER A 192 -16.02 -1.88 -9.79
N GLY A 193 -17.10 -1.93 -9.02
CA GLY A 193 -18.20 -0.99 -9.08
C GLY A 193 -18.16 0.05 -7.97
N SER A 194 -19.32 0.63 -7.61
CA SER A 194 -19.45 1.52 -6.46
C SER A 194 -19.08 0.81 -5.17
N SER A 195 -18.81 1.59 -4.10
CA SER A 195 -18.44 1.06 -2.78
C SER A 195 -17.18 0.17 -2.75
N THR A 196 -16.32 0.25 -3.80
CA THR A 196 -15.01 -0.39 -3.81
C THR A 196 -13.90 0.62 -3.57
N PHE A 197 -12.78 0.16 -3.04
CA PHE A 197 -11.59 0.98 -2.84
C PHE A 197 -11.10 1.60 -4.16
N GLN A 198 -11.12 0.82 -5.25
CA GLN A 198 -10.74 1.27 -6.58
C GLN A 198 -11.65 2.37 -7.12
N ASN A 199 -12.96 2.31 -6.82
CA ASN A 199 -13.89 3.39 -7.15
C ASN A 199 -13.54 4.70 -6.44
N GLU A 200 -13.14 4.63 -5.16
CA GLU A 200 -12.66 5.79 -4.40
C GLU A 200 -11.41 6.38 -5.05
N LEU A 201 -10.41 5.55 -5.39
CA LEU A 201 -9.17 5.99 -6.02
C LEU A 201 -9.41 6.62 -7.40
N ILE A 202 -10.25 6.01 -8.25
CA ILE A 202 -10.64 6.57 -9.55
C ILE A 202 -11.26 7.96 -9.37
N THR A 203 -12.12 8.12 -8.37
CA THR A 203 -12.80 9.38 -8.10
C THR A 203 -11.83 10.45 -7.59
N LEU A 204 -10.94 10.10 -6.66
CA LEU A 204 -9.90 11.00 -6.12
C LEU A 204 -8.90 11.44 -7.18
N ALA A 205 -8.61 10.58 -8.16
CA ALA A 205 -7.76 10.90 -9.31
C ALA A 205 -8.47 11.71 -10.41
N GLY A 206 -9.72 12.11 -10.20
CA GLY A 206 -10.49 12.93 -11.15
C GLY A 206 -11.19 12.14 -12.26
N GLY A 207 -11.29 10.81 -12.16
CA GLY A 207 -12.03 9.96 -13.09
C GLY A 207 -13.47 9.71 -12.69
N THR A 208 -14.18 8.99 -13.54
CA THR A 208 -15.52 8.46 -13.29
C THR A 208 -15.50 6.95 -13.51
N ASN A 209 -15.89 6.17 -12.50
CA ASN A 209 -15.98 4.72 -12.66
C ASN A 209 -17.11 4.38 -13.65
N ALA A 210 -16.74 3.74 -14.76
CA ALA A 210 -17.66 3.36 -15.84
C ALA A 210 -18.73 2.35 -15.40
N PHE A 211 -18.49 1.64 -14.30
CA PHE A 211 -19.36 0.62 -13.72
C PHE A 211 -19.84 0.97 -12.30
N ALA A 212 -19.99 2.26 -12.00
CA ALA A 212 -20.51 2.71 -10.71
C ALA A 212 -21.97 2.26 -10.43
N ASP A 213 -22.67 1.75 -11.43
CA ASP A 213 -23.99 1.11 -11.30
C ASP A 213 -23.94 -0.35 -10.80
N VAL A 214 -22.75 -0.94 -10.72
CA VAL A 214 -22.50 -2.23 -10.07
C VAL A 214 -22.16 -1.96 -8.62
N GLU A 215 -22.88 -2.59 -7.68
CA GLU A 215 -22.58 -2.47 -6.25
C GLU A 215 -21.43 -3.42 -5.87
N GLY A 216 -20.37 -2.89 -5.31
CA GLY A 216 -19.18 -3.67 -4.95
C GLY A 216 -18.48 -4.26 -6.18
N TRP A 217 -18.00 -5.47 -6.02
CA TRP A 217 -17.38 -6.24 -7.11
C TRP A 217 -18.44 -7.05 -7.86
N GLY A 218 -18.44 -6.99 -9.18
CA GLY A 218 -19.41 -7.71 -9.96
C GLY A 218 -18.95 -8.14 -11.35
N VAL A 219 -19.75 -9.03 -11.95
CA VAL A 219 -19.55 -9.52 -13.31
C VAL A 219 -20.46 -8.74 -14.26
N VAL A 220 -19.88 -8.25 -15.35
CA VAL A 220 -20.65 -7.60 -16.42
C VAL A 220 -20.61 -8.43 -17.71
N THR A 221 -21.62 -8.28 -18.55
CA THR A 221 -21.65 -8.95 -19.85
C THR A 221 -20.80 -8.21 -20.88
N LEU A 222 -20.38 -8.91 -21.95
CA LEU A 222 -19.72 -8.28 -23.08
C LEU A 222 -20.57 -7.15 -23.69
N GLU A 223 -21.87 -7.34 -23.80
CA GLU A 223 -22.80 -6.33 -24.34
C GLU A 223 -22.81 -5.07 -23.46
N LYS A 224 -22.87 -5.23 -22.12
CA LYS A 224 -22.77 -4.12 -21.18
C LYS A 224 -21.45 -3.39 -21.33
N LEU A 225 -20.32 -4.13 -21.40
CA LEU A 225 -18.99 -3.55 -21.59
C LEU A 225 -18.90 -2.73 -22.89
N LEU A 226 -19.33 -3.30 -24.02
CA LEU A 226 -19.30 -2.62 -25.31
C LEU A 226 -20.23 -1.40 -25.36
N THR A 227 -21.36 -1.44 -24.66
CA THR A 227 -22.30 -0.31 -24.58
C THR A 227 -21.79 0.81 -23.67
N THR A 228 -21.10 0.46 -22.58
CA THR A 228 -20.54 1.41 -21.64
C THR A 228 -19.32 2.12 -22.24
N ASP A 229 -18.50 1.41 -23.05
CA ASP A 229 -17.35 1.89 -23.80
C ASP A 229 -16.41 2.81 -22.99
N PRO A 230 -15.73 2.30 -21.96
CA PRO A 230 -14.83 3.11 -21.12
C PRO A 230 -13.71 3.72 -21.94
N GLN A 231 -13.32 4.96 -21.59
CA GLN A 231 -12.21 5.67 -22.22
C GLN A 231 -10.85 5.10 -21.81
N ILE A 232 -10.76 4.62 -20.55
CA ILE A 232 -9.53 4.06 -19.95
C ILE A 232 -9.88 2.74 -19.29
N ILE A 233 -8.99 1.76 -19.43
CA ILE A 233 -9.09 0.46 -18.75
C ILE A 233 -7.85 0.29 -17.88
N LEU A 234 -8.07 0.00 -16.60
CA LEU A 234 -7.06 -0.39 -15.64
C LEU A 234 -7.13 -1.91 -15.44
N VAL A 235 -6.00 -2.57 -15.42
CA VAL A 235 -5.90 -4.02 -15.16
C VAL A 235 -4.85 -4.28 -14.09
N ASP A 236 -5.04 -5.31 -13.29
CA ASP A 236 -4.11 -5.70 -12.24
C ASP A 236 -2.84 -6.33 -12.82
N SER A 237 -1.71 -6.20 -12.11
CA SER A 237 -0.40 -6.71 -12.51
C SER A 237 -0.28 -8.25 -12.50
N GLY A 238 -1.39 -8.98 -12.30
CA GLY A 238 -1.47 -10.42 -12.44
C GLY A 238 -1.82 -11.19 -11.15
N SER A 239 -1.97 -12.51 -11.28
CA SER A 239 -2.49 -13.42 -10.24
C SER A 239 -1.57 -13.62 -9.04
N LYS A 240 -0.30 -13.22 -9.13
CA LYS A 240 0.62 -13.13 -8.00
C LYS A 240 0.91 -11.66 -7.80
N MET A 241 0.39 -11.09 -6.71
CA MET A 241 0.65 -9.72 -6.31
C MET A 241 2.15 -9.42 -6.43
N GLY A 242 2.51 -8.37 -7.20
CA GLY A 242 3.91 -7.95 -7.39
C GLY A 242 4.71 -8.68 -8.46
N THR A 243 4.12 -9.52 -9.32
CA THR A 243 4.86 -10.12 -10.44
C THR A 243 5.04 -9.14 -11.58
N THR A 244 6.29 -8.78 -11.85
CA THR A 244 6.70 -8.07 -13.06
C THR A 244 6.83 -9.07 -14.21
N GLY A 245 5.86 -9.13 -15.09
CA GLY A 245 5.87 -9.96 -16.29
C GLY A 245 4.99 -9.34 -17.37
N GLU A 246 4.99 -9.92 -18.59
CA GLU A 246 4.01 -9.52 -19.59
C GLU A 246 2.62 -9.69 -19.00
N ASN A 247 1.86 -8.60 -18.89
CA ASN A 247 0.55 -8.66 -18.29
C ASN A 247 -0.43 -9.33 -19.25
N THR A 248 -0.79 -10.58 -18.93
CA THR A 248 -1.67 -11.40 -19.77
C THR A 248 -3.07 -10.81 -19.88
N LEU A 249 -3.54 -10.12 -18.85
CA LEU A 249 -4.86 -9.48 -18.87
C LEU A 249 -4.88 -8.26 -19.80
N GLN A 250 -3.88 -7.39 -19.72
CA GLN A 250 -3.71 -6.26 -20.65
C GLN A 250 -3.62 -6.76 -22.10
N LYS A 251 -2.78 -7.76 -22.33
CA LYS A 251 -2.61 -8.38 -23.65
C LYS A 251 -3.93 -8.94 -24.21
N SER A 252 -4.74 -9.55 -23.33
CA SER A 252 -6.04 -10.10 -23.72
C SER A 252 -7.00 -9.01 -24.22
N PHE A 253 -6.98 -7.81 -23.63
CA PHE A 253 -7.77 -6.67 -24.15
C PHE A 253 -7.37 -6.29 -25.58
N PHE A 254 -6.09 -6.36 -25.93
CA PHE A 254 -5.61 -6.02 -27.28
C PHE A 254 -5.75 -7.15 -28.29
N THR A 255 -5.83 -8.41 -27.85
CA THR A 255 -5.86 -9.58 -28.76
C THR A 255 -7.27 -10.15 -28.98
N ASP A 256 -8.21 -9.88 -28.08
CA ASP A 256 -9.59 -10.32 -28.24
C ASP A 256 -10.35 -9.43 -29.22
N GLN A 257 -10.65 -9.98 -30.40
CA GLN A 257 -11.34 -9.24 -31.46
C GLN A 257 -12.72 -8.72 -31.03
N ARG A 258 -13.37 -9.35 -30.05
CA ARG A 258 -14.65 -8.90 -29.52
C ARG A 258 -14.55 -7.52 -28.87
N LEU A 259 -13.35 -7.15 -28.37
CA LEU A 259 -13.07 -5.91 -27.65
C LEU A 259 -12.46 -4.82 -28.54
N SER A 260 -12.17 -5.12 -29.79
CA SER A 260 -11.46 -4.22 -30.72
C SER A 260 -12.20 -2.89 -31.01
N SER A 261 -13.51 -2.84 -30.74
CA SER A 261 -14.30 -1.62 -30.92
C SER A 261 -14.26 -0.68 -29.70
N LEU A 262 -13.79 -1.14 -28.53
CA LEU A 262 -13.70 -0.30 -27.34
C LEU A 262 -12.77 0.89 -27.57
N THR A 263 -13.19 2.05 -27.10
CA THR A 263 -12.42 3.30 -27.18
C THR A 263 -11.04 3.15 -26.53
N ALA A 264 -10.96 2.60 -25.32
CA ALA A 264 -9.69 2.34 -24.63
C ALA A 264 -8.75 1.42 -25.44
N VAL A 265 -9.28 0.38 -26.10
CA VAL A 265 -8.47 -0.56 -26.90
C VAL A 265 -7.94 0.10 -28.17
N ARG A 266 -8.78 0.88 -28.87
CA ARG A 266 -8.39 1.59 -30.11
C ARG A 266 -7.33 2.65 -29.84
N ASN A 267 -7.41 3.31 -28.69
CA ASN A 267 -6.48 4.38 -28.32
C ASN A 267 -5.23 3.86 -27.60
N THR A 268 -5.18 2.56 -27.28
CA THR A 268 -4.14 1.94 -26.44
C THR A 268 -4.15 2.40 -24.98
N ASP A 269 -5.30 2.85 -24.47
CA ASP A 269 -5.50 3.35 -23.11
C ASP A 269 -5.91 2.21 -22.14
N VAL A 270 -5.13 1.12 -22.17
CA VAL A 270 -5.24 -0.01 -21.24
C VAL A 270 -3.96 -0.08 -20.42
N TYR A 271 -4.03 0.28 -19.12
CA TYR A 271 -2.89 0.43 -18.25
C TYR A 271 -2.83 -0.66 -17.19
N VAL A 272 -1.60 -1.07 -16.84
CA VAL A 272 -1.37 -2.03 -15.75
C VAL A 272 -1.16 -1.29 -14.45
N MET A 273 -1.99 -1.57 -13.45
CA MET A 273 -1.81 -1.11 -12.08
C MET A 273 -1.03 -2.15 -11.27
N ASN A 274 -0.15 -1.69 -10.39
CA ASN A 274 0.51 -2.59 -9.47
C ASN A 274 -0.46 -3.00 -8.36
N SER A 275 -0.94 -4.24 -8.38
CA SER A 275 -1.89 -4.77 -7.39
C SER A 275 -1.39 -4.63 -5.95
N ASP A 276 -0.08 -4.66 -5.72
CA ASP A 276 0.47 -4.53 -4.38
C ASP A 276 0.29 -3.11 -3.79
N THR A 277 0.08 -2.11 -4.63
CA THR A 277 -0.17 -0.73 -4.20
C THR A 277 -1.59 -0.26 -4.51
N PHE A 278 -2.26 -0.84 -5.51
CA PHE A 278 -3.59 -0.43 -5.92
C PHE A 278 -4.72 -1.16 -5.19
N ASP A 279 -4.47 -2.42 -4.76
CA ASP A 279 -5.47 -3.26 -4.07
C ASP A 279 -5.24 -3.39 -2.57
N ARG A 280 -4.16 -2.79 -2.04
CA ARG A 280 -3.82 -2.82 -0.63
C ARG A 280 -4.00 -1.46 0.01
N GLY A 281 -4.85 -1.37 1.02
CA GLY A 281 -5.03 -0.16 1.83
C GLY A 281 -3.85 0.09 2.79
N GLY A 282 -2.65 0.28 2.24
CA GLY A 282 -1.43 0.56 2.98
C GLY A 282 -0.85 1.95 2.68
N PRO A 283 0.27 2.33 3.31
CA PRO A 283 0.87 3.67 3.11
C PRO A 283 1.21 4.00 1.66
N ARG A 284 1.47 2.98 0.82
CA ARG A 284 1.82 3.14 -0.60
C ARG A 284 0.64 3.41 -1.54
N ILE A 285 -0.59 3.41 -1.03
CA ILE A 285 -1.77 3.69 -1.87
C ILE A 285 -1.69 5.07 -2.55
N VAL A 286 -0.97 6.01 -1.93
CA VAL A 286 -0.75 7.35 -2.49
C VAL A 286 0.05 7.29 -3.79
N GLU A 287 1.01 6.35 -3.89
CA GLU A 287 1.78 6.13 -5.13
C GLU A 287 0.86 5.69 -6.28
N SER A 288 -0.08 4.77 -6.00
CA SER A 288 -1.08 4.35 -6.99
C SER A 288 -2.04 5.48 -7.37
N LEU A 289 -2.41 6.33 -6.41
CA LEU A 289 -3.26 7.49 -6.68
C LEU A 289 -2.54 8.53 -7.55
N GLU A 290 -1.26 8.82 -7.28
CA GLU A 290 -0.42 9.70 -8.10
C GLU A 290 -0.26 9.16 -9.52
N GLN A 291 0.01 7.85 -9.65
CA GLN A 291 0.07 7.15 -10.94
C GLN A 291 -1.25 7.28 -11.70
N LEU A 292 -2.37 7.05 -11.02
CA LEU A 292 -3.69 7.14 -11.61
C LEU A 292 -4.01 8.56 -12.07
N ALA A 293 -3.65 9.57 -11.29
CA ALA A 293 -3.79 10.98 -11.68
C ALA A 293 -2.98 11.31 -12.95
N GLN A 294 -1.78 10.76 -13.12
CA GLN A 294 -0.98 10.91 -14.34
C GLN A 294 -1.64 10.20 -15.54
N ILE A 295 -2.22 9.03 -15.35
CA ILE A 295 -2.93 8.30 -16.40
C ILE A 295 -4.18 9.08 -16.86
N LEU A 296 -4.95 9.61 -15.92
CA LEU A 296 -6.23 10.26 -16.21
C LEU A 296 -6.06 11.69 -16.72
N HIS A 297 -5.05 12.42 -16.25
CA HIS A 297 -4.82 13.84 -16.54
C HIS A 297 -3.35 14.13 -16.84
N PRO A 298 -2.79 13.55 -17.92
CA PRO A 298 -1.37 13.71 -18.26
C PRO A 298 -0.98 15.18 -18.52
N GLU A 299 -1.92 16.03 -18.96
CA GLU A 299 -1.72 17.45 -19.19
C GLU A 299 -1.49 18.24 -17.87
N ILE A 300 -1.96 17.70 -16.72
CA ILE A 300 -1.84 18.32 -15.40
C ILE A 300 -0.68 17.71 -14.59
N PHE A 301 -0.56 16.38 -14.62
CA PHE A 301 0.39 15.64 -13.78
C PHE A 301 1.62 15.12 -14.53
N GLY A 302 1.68 15.31 -15.86
CA GLY A 302 2.72 14.74 -16.72
C GLY A 302 2.39 13.31 -17.15
N ASN A 303 3.07 12.88 -18.22
CA ASN A 303 2.82 11.55 -18.80
C ASN A 303 3.22 10.44 -17.82
N TYR A 304 2.34 9.48 -17.65
CA TYR A 304 2.66 8.23 -17.00
C TYR A 304 3.63 7.43 -17.88
N ALA A 305 4.76 7.02 -17.29
CA ALA A 305 5.68 6.08 -17.94
C ALA A 305 5.47 4.71 -17.29
N GLU A 306 4.96 3.74 -18.06
CA GLU A 306 4.90 2.36 -17.54
C GLU A 306 6.29 1.93 -17.07
N PRO A 307 6.43 1.31 -15.88
CA PRO A 307 7.69 0.76 -15.43
C PRO A 307 8.18 -0.24 -16.48
N ILE A 308 9.37 -0.02 -17.02
CA ILE A 308 9.98 -0.95 -17.98
C ILE A 308 10.09 -2.29 -17.26
N SER A 309 9.28 -3.26 -17.67
CA SER A 309 9.39 -4.62 -17.14
C SER A 309 10.81 -5.10 -17.47
N SER A 310 11.61 -5.39 -16.44
CA SER A 310 12.95 -5.94 -16.59
C SER A 310 12.87 -7.42 -16.98
N ALA A 311 12.15 -7.75 -18.05
CA ALA A 311 12.17 -9.04 -18.68
C ALA A 311 13.29 -9.03 -19.72
N SER A 312 14.45 -9.53 -19.30
CA SER A 312 15.51 -10.16 -20.10
C SER A 312 15.81 -9.53 -21.47
N SER A 313 16.78 -8.63 -21.52
CA SER A 313 17.66 -8.53 -22.69
C SER A 313 19.05 -9.00 -22.31
N PRO A 314 19.57 -10.07 -22.92
CA PRO A 314 21.00 -10.32 -22.88
C PRO A 314 21.67 -9.35 -23.86
N GLY A 315 22.33 -8.34 -23.35
CA GLY A 315 23.38 -7.58 -23.99
C GLY A 315 22.95 -6.60 -25.07
N PHE A 316 22.91 -5.33 -24.68
CA PHE A 316 23.66 -4.24 -25.32
C PHE A 316 23.45 -2.97 -24.47
N SER A 317 24.46 -2.63 -23.69
CA SER A 317 24.53 -1.33 -22.99
C SER A 317 24.74 -0.23 -24.02
N VAL A 318 23.69 0.54 -24.29
CA VAL A 318 23.85 1.85 -24.93
C VAL A 318 23.67 2.89 -23.81
N ILE A 319 24.77 3.42 -23.33
CA ILE A 319 24.79 4.58 -22.44
C ILE A 319 24.41 5.80 -23.29
N PRO A 320 23.31 6.50 -23.01
CA PRO A 320 23.08 7.80 -23.65
C PRO A 320 24.04 8.81 -23.02
N VAL A 321 25.03 9.25 -23.80
CA VAL A 321 25.86 10.40 -23.46
C VAL A 321 24.95 11.64 -23.53
N ILE A 322 24.59 12.20 -22.39
CA ILE A 322 23.99 13.52 -22.32
C ILE A 322 25.08 14.54 -22.58
N SER A 323 25.15 15.07 -23.81
CA SER A 323 26.00 16.20 -24.17
C SER A 323 25.38 17.47 -23.60
N GLY A 324 25.82 17.89 -22.41
CA GLY A 324 25.59 19.22 -21.89
C GLY A 324 26.36 20.24 -22.70
N ILE A 325 25.65 21.09 -23.45
CA ILE A 325 26.21 22.29 -24.08
C ILE A 325 26.39 23.35 -22.99
N ILE A 326 27.63 23.58 -22.55
CA ILE A 326 28.01 24.82 -21.86
C ILE A 326 28.84 25.62 -22.87
N GLY A 327 28.25 26.69 -23.33
CA GLY A 327 28.93 27.70 -24.13
C GLY A 327 30.01 28.43 -23.30
N GLY A 328 31.18 28.47 -23.81
CA GLY A 328 32.30 29.27 -23.30
C GLY A 328 33.15 29.76 -24.45
N LEU A 329 32.93 31.02 -24.86
CA LEU A 329 33.69 31.77 -25.80
C LEU A 329 35.10 31.99 -25.25
N PHE A 330 36.15 31.55 -25.94
CA PHE A 330 37.46 32.15 -25.81
C PHE A 330 38.16 32.25 -27.19
N ILE A 331 38.24 33.51 -27.59
CA ILE A 331 39.09 33.98 -28.70
C ILE A 331 40.54 33.91 -28.22
N TYR A 332 41.45 33.22 -28.93
CA TYR A 332 42.84 33.67 -29.02
C TYR A 332 43.49 33.33 -30.38
N ARG A 333 44.29 34.25 -30.81
CA ARG A 333 44.84 34.53 -32.12
C ARG A 333 46.24 33.98 -32.28
N ARG A 334 46.66 33.55 -33.48
CA ARG A 334 48.05 33.51 -34.06
C ARG A 334 49.01 32.41 -33.55
N LYS A 335 49.52 31.60 -34.38
CA LYS A 335 50.47 31.82 -35.50
C LYS A 335 50.38 30.64 -36.50
#